data_00baa9971088e9b553db21b22851698c
#
_entry.id   00baa9971088e9b553db21b22851698c
#
_cell.length_a   1.000
_cell.length_b   1.000
_cell.length_c   1.000
_cell.angle_alpha   90.00
_cell.angle_beta   90.00
_cell.angle_gamma   90.00
#
_symmetry.space_group_name_H-M   'P 1'
#
loop_
_entity.id
_entity.type
_entity.pdbx_description
1 polymer ?
#
loop_
_entity_poly.entity_id
_entity_poly.type
_entity_poly.pdbx_seq_one_letter_code
_entity_poly.pdbx_strand_id
1 'polypeptide(L)'
;MLEKSDKQTIKDALAASAKAISEDTELNVNFGIENLRQSSLPEPLQPVKNFNDLRAKSDQVALINKYSSDNLFTHRDAKVNEIIKDLDLTRVELLGSKNFWEFQKTLNFFFRKILIL
;
A
#
# COMPACT_ATOMS: atom_id res chain seq x y z
N MET A 1 13.14 -26.94 3.46
CA MET A 1 13.35 -25.57 3.84
C MET A 1 12.12 -24.73 3.66
N LEU A 2 11.40 -24.67 4.74
CA LEU A 2 10.16 -23.93 4.81
C LEU A 2 10.37 -22.43 4.61
N GLU A 3 11.57 -21.94 4.91
CA GLU A 3 11.88 -20.52 4.90
C GLU A 3 11.69 -19.85 3.54
N LYS A 4 12.19 -20.45 2.46
CA LYS A 4 12.02 -19.93 1.11
C LYS A 4 10.54 -19.94 0.69
N SER A 5 9.85 -21.02 1.04
CA SER A 5 8.44 -21.17 0.74
C SER A 5 7.61 -20.11 1.47
N ASP A 6 7.95 -19.86 2.74
CA ASP A 6 7.23 -18.87 3.54
C ASP A 6 7.45 -17.46 3.01
N LYS A 7 8.68 -17.10 2.66
CA LYS A 7 8.97 -15.80 2.06
C LYS A 7 8.23 -15.61 0.74
N GLN A 8 8.24 -16.63 -0.11
CA GLN A 8 7.57 -16.54 -1.39
C GLN A 8 6.06 -16.42 -1.22
N THR A 9 5.50 -17.17 -0.28
CA THR A 9 4.07 -17.10 0.03
C THR A 9 3.68 -15.69 0.49
N ILE A 10 4.49 -15.08 1.36
CA ILE A 10 4.26 -13.71 1.82
C ILE A 10 4.35 -12.72 0.67
N LYS A 11 5.37 -12.84 -0.17
CA LYS A 11 5.52 -11.97 -1.33
C LYS A 11 4.31 -12.08 -2.26
N ASP A 12 3.86 -13.29 -2.54
CA ASP A 12 2.71 -13.53 -3.40
C ASP A 12 1.42 -12.95 -2.80
N ALA A 13 1.24 -13.12 -1.51
CA ALA A 13 0.07 -12.59 -0.80
C ALA A 13 0.06 -11.06 -0.82
N LEU A 14 1.20 -10.43 -0.56
CA LEU A 14 1.32 -8.97 -0.58
C LEU A 14 1.09 -8.42 -1.98
N ALA A 15 1.65 -9.06 -2.98
CA ALA A 15 1.45 -8.65 -4.38
C ALA A 15 -0.01 -8.78 -4.79
N ALA A 16 -0.67 -9.88 -4.43
CA ALA A 16 -2.09 -10.08 -4.73
C ALA A 16 -2.97 -9.05 -4.04
N SER A 17 -2.68 -8.73 -2.77
CA SER A 17 -3.39 -7.72 -2.01
C SER A 17 -3.22 -6.33 -2.65
N ALA A 18 -2.00 -5.98 -3.05
CA ALA A 18 -1.73 -4.69 -3.70
C ALA A 18 -2.47 -4.56 -5.02
N LYS A 19 -2.51 -5.63 -5.83
CA LYS A 19 -3.27 -5.64 -7.07
C LYS A 19 -4.77 -5.43 -6.83
N ALA A 20 -5.30 -6.08 -5.81
CA ALA A 20 -6.72 -5.97 -5.47
C ALA A 20 -7.07 -4.56 -5.00
N ILE A 21 -6.27 -3.97 -4.13
CA ILE A 21 -6.52 -2.62 -3.60
C ILE A 21 -6.37 -1.57 -4.69
N SER A 22 -5.36 -1.69 -5.56
CA SER A 22 -5.13 -0.75 -6.65
C SER A 22 -6.10 -0.93 -7.81
N GLU A 23 -6.81 -2.06 -7.86
CA GLU A 23 -7.67 -2.44 -8.99
C GLU A 23 -6.88 -2.53 -10.31
N ASP A 24 -5.60 -2.86 -10.21
CA ASP A 24 -4.69 -2.97 -11.35
C ASP A 24 -4.08 -4.37 -11.36
N THR A 25 -4.58 -5.23 -12.24
CA THR A 25 -4.13 -6.62 -12.34
C THR A 25 -2.71 -6.74 -12.89
N GLU A 26 -2.20 -5.68 -13.51
CA GLU A 26 -0.85 -5.68 -14.10
C GLU A 26 0.19 -5.04 -13.18
N LEU A 27 -0.21 -4.63 -11.98
CA LEU A 27 0.73 -4.07 -11.03
C LEU A 27 1.79 -5.10 -10.64
N ASN A 28 3.04 -4.75 -10.83
CA ASN A 28 4.17 -5.59 -10.42
C ASN A 28 4.77 -5.04 -9.13
N VAL A 29 4.80 -5.87 -8.10
CA VAL A 29 5.42 -5.51 -6.82
C VAL A 29 6.76 -6.21 -6.72
N ASN A 30 7.81 -5.43 -6.58
CA ASN A 30 9.18 -5.93 -6.43
C ASN A 30 9.60 -5.92 -4.97
N PHE A 31 10.58 -6.74 -4.63
CA PHE A 31 11.09 -6.83 -3.26
C PHE A 31 12.61 -6.67 -3.26
N GLY A 32 13.13 -6.00 -2.26
CA GLY A 32 14.55 -5.74 -2.12
C GLY A 32 14.80 -4.32 -1.62
N ILE A 33 15.08 -3.41 -2.52
CA ILE A 33 15.31 -2.00 -2.15
C ILE A 33 13.95 -1.29 -2.08
N GLU A 34 13.65 -0.71 -0.91
CA GLU A 34 12.39 -0.02 -0.71
C GLU A 34 12.28 1.22 -1.58
N ASN A 35 11.24 1.28 -2.40
CA ASN A 35 10.85 2.48 -3.14
C ASN A 35 9.36 2.36 -3.47
N LEU A 36 8.52 2.92 -2.62
CA LEU A 36 7.07 2.73 -2.73
C LEU A 36 6.49 3.32 -4.01
N ARG A 37 7.06 4.39 -4.54
CA ARG A 37 6.60 4.98 -5.79
C ARG A 37 6.91 4.11 -7.01
N GLN A 38 7.91 3.26 -6.90
CA GLN A 38 8.27 2.30 -7.95
C GLN A 38 7.79 0.89 -7.62
N SER A 39 6.85 0.78 -6.69
CA SER A 39 6.25 -0.50 -6.29
C SER A 39 7.30 -1.51 -5.79
N SER A 40 8.28 -1.02 -5.06
CA SER A 40 9.34 -1.87 -4.48
C SER A 40 9.25 -1.85 -2.96
N LEU A 41 9.16 -3.04 -2.38
CA LEU A 41 9.07 -3.26 -0.94
C LEU A 41 10.37 -3.85 -0.40
N PRO A 42 10.67 -3.67 0.91
CA PRO A 42 11.79 -4.37 1.50
C PRO A 42 11.55 -5.88 1.53
N GLU A 43 12.63 -6.64 1.60
CA GLU A 43 12.55 -8.09 1.72
C GLU A 43 11.90 -8.51 3.03
N PRO A 44 11.08 -9.56 3.03
CA PRO A 44 10.61 -10.15 4.28
C PRO A 44 11.78 -10.67 5.12
N LEU A 45 11.78 -10.34 6.40
CA LEU A 45 12.79 -10.82 7.33
C LEU A 45 12.51 -12.25 7.74
N GLN A 46 13.56 -12.94 8.17
CA GLN A 46 13.48 -14.33 8.59
C GLN A 46 14.01 -14.47 10.04
N PRO A 47 13.22 -14.95 11.02
CA PRO A 47 11.77 -15.20 10.91
C PRO A 47 11.00 -13.93 10.61
N VAL A 48 9.80 -14.06 10.07
CA VAL A 48 9.04 -12.91 9.61
C VAL A 48 8.58 -12.07 10.79
N LYS A 49 9.28 -10.99 11.03
CA LYS A 49 9.01 -10.05 12.13
C LYS A 49 8.44 -8.74 11.63
N ASN A 50 8.61 -8.44 10.34
CA ASN A 50 8.23 -7.18 9.74
C ASN A 50 6.95 -7.27 8.89
N PHE A 51 6.11 -8.27 9.15
CA PHE A 51 4.92 -8.50 8.34
C PHE A 51 3.97 -7.30 8.34
N ASN A 52 3.70 -6.74 9.52
CA ASN A 52 2.79 -5.59 9.62
C ASN A 52 3.34 -4.37 8.87
N ASP A 53 4.64 -4.15 8.95
CA ASP A 53 5.31 -3.08 8.21
C ASP A 53 5.21 -3.31 6.71
N LEU A 54 5.48 -4.53 6.26
CA LEU A 54 5.36 -4.90 4.85
C LEU A 54 3.94 -4.73 4.34
N ARG A 55 2.96 -5.11 5.15
CA ARG A 55 1.55 -4.98 4.77
C ARG A 55 1.17 -3.50 4.62
N ALA A 56 1.57 -2.67 5.57
CA ALA A 56 1.31 -1.24 5.51
C ALA A 56 1.95 -0.61 4.26
N LYS A 57 3.19 -0.97 3.98
CA LYS A 57 3.89 -0.47 2.79
C LYS A 57 3.29 -0.99 1.50
N SER A 58 2.84 -2.24 1.48
CA SER A 58 2.14 -2.80 0.34
C SER A 58 0.84 -2.04 0.05
N ASP A 59 0.09 -1.70 1.09
CA ASP A 59 -1.12 -0.90 0.94
C ASP A 59 -0.79 0.50 0.39
N GLN A 60 0.30 1.11 0.85
CA GLN A 60 0.76 2.39 0.32
C GLN A 60 1.14 2.29 -1.16
N VAL A 61 1.84 1.22 -1.56
CA VAL A 61 2.16 0.97 -2.97
C VAL A 61 0.88 0.92 -3.80
N ALA A 62 -0.11 0.18 -3.33
CA ALA A 62 -1.37 0.06 -4.03
C ALA A 62 -2.10 1.40 -4.18
N LEU A 63 -2.14 2.19 -3.11
CA LEU A 63 -2.79 3.50 -3.12
C LEU A 63 -2.04 4.50 -3.99
N ILE A 64 -0.72 4.49 -3.97
CA ILE A 64 0.09 5.33 -4.85
C ILE A 64 -0.18 4.96 -6.31
N ASN A 65 -0.22 3.69 -6.63
CA ASN A 65 -0.51 3.24 -7.98
C ASN A 65 -1.91 3.68 -8.44
N LYS A 66 -2.89 3.64 -7.54
CA LYS A 66 -4.27 3.96 -7.88
C LYS A 66 -4.52 5.47 -7.99
N TYR A 67 -3.95 6.26 -7.09
CA TYR A 67 -4.32 7.67 -6.92
C TYR A 67 -3.24 8.67 -7.24
N SER A 68 -1.96 8.26 -7.28
CA SER A 68 -0.88 9.20 -7.57
C SER A 68 -0.97 9.71 -8.99
N SER A 69 -0.59 10.97 -9.18
CA SER A 69 -0.57 11.57 -10.51
C SER A 69 0.78 11.30 -11.19
N ASP A 70 0.74 10.81 -12.42
CA ASP A 70 1.94 10.64 -13.24
C ASP A 70 2.49 11.98 -13.71
N ASN A 71 1.68 13.03 -13.65
CA ASN A 71 2.02 14.36 -14.15
C ASN A 71 2.29 15.35 -13.02
N LEU A 72 3.02 14.90 -11.98
CA LEU A 72 3.42 15.80 -10.92
C LEU A 72 4.28 16.92 -11.47
N PHE A 73 3.99 18.15 -11.04
CA PHE A 73 4.80 19.31 -11.38
C PHE A 73 6.23 19.10 -10.88
N THR A 74 7.20 19.39 -11.75
CA THR A 74 8.61 19.29 -11.40
C THR A 74 9.20 20.68 -11.28
N HIS A 75 9.80 20.98 -10.15
CA HIS A 75 10.44 22.26 -9.89
C HIS A 75 11.96 22.10 -9.92
N ARG A 76 12.67 23.22 -10.21
CA ARG A 76 14.14 23.23 -10.25
C ARG A 76 14.75 22.98 -8.87
N ASP A 77 14.10 23.45 -7.81
CA ASP A 77 14.57 23.28 -6.44
C ASP A 77 14.19 21.90 -5.93
N ALA A 78 15.19 21.13 -5.50
CA ALA A 78 14.99 19.79 -4.98
C ALA A 78 14.08 19.76 -3.75
N LYS A 79 14.18 20.78 -2.88
CA LYS A 79 13.33 20.87 -1.68
C LYS A 79 11.86 21.07 -2.04
N VAL A 80 11.61 21.90 -3.06
CA VAL A 80 10.24 22.11 -3.56
C VAL A 80 9.69 20.81 -4.14
N ASN A 81 10.51 20.06 -4.87
CA ASN A 81 10.09 18.77 -5.41
C ASN A 81 9.74 17.77 -4.31
N GLU A 82 10.50 17.74 -3.22
CA GLU A 82 10.18 16.89 -2.08
C GLU A 82 8.84 17.28 -1.46
N ILE A 83 8.58 18.58 -1.32
CA ILE A 83 7.30 19.07 -0.78
C ILE A 83 6.15 18.65 -1.69
N ILE A 84 6.33 18.77 -3.00
CA ILE A 84 5.31 18.37 -3.99
C ILE A 84 5.01 16.88 -3.86
N LYS A 85 6.04 16.04 -3.73
CA LYS A 85 5.87 14.59 -3.55
C LYS A 85 5.18 14.26 -2.23
N ASP A 86 5.54 14.95 -1.16
CA ASP A 86 4.92 14.76 0.15
C ASP A 86 3.46 15.16 0.14
N LEU A 87 3.11 16.25 -0.53
CA LEU A 87 1.73 16.69 -0.69
C LEU A 87 0.93 15.67 -1.51
N ASP A 88 1.52 15.14 -2.57
CA ASP A 88 0.87 14.10 -3.37
C ASP A 88 0.64 12.84 -2.56
N LEU A 89 1.62 12.41 -1.78
CA LEU A 89 1.47 11.25 -0.91
C LEU A 89 0.37 11.47 0.13
N THR A 90 0.31 12.66 0.73
CA THR A 90 -0.74 13.00 1.68
C THR A 90 -2.11 12.92 1.00
N ARG A 91 -2.23 13.44 -0.22
CA ARG A 91 -3.47 13.35 -0.99
C ARG A 91 -3.87 11.90 -1.23
N VAL A 92 -2.91 11.06 -1.64
CA VAL A 92 -3.13 9.63 -1.88
C VAL A 92 -3.63 8.93 -0.62
N GLU A 93 -3.00 9.21 0.52
CA GLU A 93 -3.39 8.63 1.80
C GLU A 93 -4.78 9.06 2.23
N LEU A 94 -5.12 10.33 2.02
CA LEU A 94 -6.45 10.84 2.34
C LEU A 94 -7.52 10.19 1.46
N LEU A 95 -7.26 10.03 0.17
CA LEU A 95 -8.20 9.35 -0.72
C LEU A 95 -8.40 7.89 -0.33
N GLY A 96 -7.30 7.20 -0.02
CA GLY A 96 -7.36 5.82 0.44
C GLY A 96 -8.12 5.69 1.75
N SER A 97 -7.84 6.60 2.70
CA SER A 97 -8.52 6.60 4.00
C SER A 97 -10.01 6.89 3.87
N LYS A 98 -10.39 7.78 2.96
CA LYS A 98 -11.80 8.08 2.72
C LYS A 98 -12.56 6.84 2.26
N ASN A 99 -12.02 6.13 1.29
CA ASN A 99 -12.65 4.91 0.78
C ASN A 99 -12.70 3.83 1.84
N PHE A 100 -11.61 3.67 2.59
CA PHE A 100 -11.52 2.72 3.68
C PHE A 100 -12.51 3.08 4.81
N TRP A 101 -12.62 4.38 5.12
CA TRP A 101 -13.54 4.86 6.15
C TRP A 101 -15.00 4.58 5.80
N GLU A 102 -15.37 4.77 4.55
CA GLU A 102 -16.72 4.45 4.08
C GLU A 102 -17.00 2.96 4.22
N PHE A 103 -16.02 2.12 3.87
CA PHE A 103 -16.12 0.68 4.05
C PHE A 103 -16.25 0.32 5.53
N GLN A 104 -15.46 0.95 6.40
CA GLN A 104 -15.53 0.74 7.84
C GLN A 104 -16.89 1.12 8.41
N LYS A 105 -17.45 2.22 7.95
CA LYS A 105 -18.81 2.62 8.37
C LYS A 105 -19.84 1.55 8.03
N THR A 106 -19.75 0.99 6.84
CA THR A 106 -20.65 -0.07 6.41
C THR A 106 -20.50 -1.31 7.28
N LEU A 107 -19.26 -1.73 7.55
CA LEU A 107 -18.99 -2.86 8.43
C LEU A 107 -19.50 -2.62 9.84
N ASN A 108 -19.24 -1.43 10.38
CA ASN A 108 -19.69 -1.07 11.72
C ASN A 108 -21.22 -1.10 11.82
N PHE A 109 -21.89 -0.65 10.80
CA PHE A 109 -23.34 -0.69 10.73
C PHE A 109 -23.85 -2.14 10.80
N PHE A 110 -23.25 -3.04 10.01
CA PHE A 110 -23.59 -4.46 10.06
C PHE A 110 -23.30 -5.06 11.42
N PHE A 111 -22.13 -4.80 11.99
CA PHE A 111 -21.76 -5.33 13.31
C PHE A 111 -22.70 -4.85 14.38
N ARG A 112 -23.13 -3.58 14.34
CA ARG A 112 -24.10 -3.07 15.30
C ARG A 112 -25.43 -3.81 15.22
N LYS A 113 -25.90 -4.07 14.00
CA LYS A 113 -27.14 -4.84 13.82
C LYS A 113 -27.05 -6.25 14.37
N ILE A 114 -25.85 -6.86 14.27
CA ILE A 114 -25.65 -8.23 14.73
C ILE A 114 -25.39 -8.28 16.23
N LEU A 115 -24.59 -7.34 16.76
CA LEU A 115 -24.09 -7.38 18.14
C LEU A 115 -25.00 -6.71 19.16
N ILE A 116 -25.92 -5.86 18.72
CA ILE A 116 -26.85 -5.17 19.64
C ILE A 116 -28.14 -5.95 19.82
N LEU A 117 -28.16 -7.12 19.31
CA LEU A 117 -29.28 -8.00 19.53
C LEU A 117 -29.44 -8.40 20.99
#